data_f848e135f947d565e857db4df3fbdad9
#
_entry.id   f848e135f947d565e857db4df3fbdad9
#
_cell.length_a   1.000
_cell.length_b   1.000
_cell.length_c   1.000
_cell.angle_alpha   90.00
_cell.angle_beta   90.00
_cell.angle_gamma   90.00
#
_symmetry.space_group_name_H-M   'P 1'
#
loop_
_entity.id
_entity.type
_entity.pdbx_description
1 polymer ?
#
loop_
_entity_poly.entity_id
_entity_poly.type
_entity_poly.pdbx_seq_one_letter_code
_entity_poly.pdbx_strand_id
1 'polypeptide(L)'
;MREGKKLMAPSASGYNGQISFDGDFLVISRKGLMAKMYQGVKGDKRVPVASITSVQLREPKFGTDGYIQLGLLGSIESGSGMIGARGDENSVSFYKKDFADFQAVRSYIEEKIVERSKPQVVVVSNEGTDVATQLQKLADLKEQGILTQEEFDSEKAKILSS
;
A
#
# COMPACT_ATOMS: atom_id res chain seq x y z
N MET A 1 -22.28 -5.31 -18.12
CA MET A 1 -22.04 -5.05 -16.68
C MET A 1 -21.09 -6.13 -16.17
N ARG A 2 -19.83 -5.80 -15.94
CA ARG A 2 -18.91 -6.68 -15.21
C ARG A 2 -18.91 -6.20 -13.78
N GLU A 3 -19.70 -6.88 -12.93
CA GLU A 3 -19.60 -6.72 -11.50
C GLU A 3 -18.17 -6.99 -11.08
N GLY A 4 -17.53 -5.99 -10.50
CA GLY A 4 -16.20 -6.12 -9.92
C GLY A 4 -16.26 -7.17 -8.81
N LYS A 5 -15.74 -8.36 -9.08
CA LYS A 5 -15.51 -9.40 -8.08
C LYS A 5 -14.64 -8.76 -7.00
N LYS A 6 -15.25 -8.37 -5.89
CA LYS A 6 -14.51 -7.91 -4.70
C LYS A 6 -13.63 -9.08 -4.29
N LEU A 7 -12.36 -9.07 -4.72
CA LEU A 7 -11.40 -10.07 -4.35
C LEU A 7 -11.33 -10.04 -2.81
N MET A 8 -11.70 -11.15 -2.18
CA MET A 8 -11.45 -11.31 -0.75
C MET A 8 -9.95 -11.15 -0.54
N ALA A 9 -9.59 -10.26 0.37
CA ALA A 9 -8.19 -10.05 0.70
C ALA A 9 -7.58 -11.36 1.21
N PRO A 10 -6.42 -11.79 0.69
CA PRO A 10 -5.80 -13.04 1.07
C PRO A 10 -5.30 -12.99 2.52
N SER A 11 -5.09 -14.15 3.12
CA SER A 11 -4.43 -14.28 4.42
C SER A 11 -3.40 -15.41 4.36
N ALA A 12 -2.34 -15.31 5.17
CA ALA A 12 -1.30 -16.33 5.23
C ALA A 12 -0.84 -16.54 6.68
N SER A 13 -0.56 -17.80 7.04
CA SER A 13 -0.11 -18.19 8.36
C SER A 13 1.26 -18.83 8.27
N GLY A 14 2.25 -18.20 8.91
CA GLY A 14 3.58 -18.74 9.11
C GLY A 14 3.76 -19.25 10.56
N TYR A 15 4.94 -19.79 10.84
CA TYR A 15 5.21 -20.33 12.17
C TYR A 15 5.51 -19.24 13.23
N ASN A 16 5.94 -18.04 12.82
CA ASN A 16 6.22 -16.93 13.74
C ASN A 16 5.24 -15.77 13.63
N GLY A 17 4.21 -15.88 12.80
CA GLY A 17 3.18 -14.85 12.64
C GLY A 17 2.20 -15.16 11.51
N GLN A 18 1.16 -14.34 11.44
CA GLN A 18 0.10 -14.42 10.45
C GLN A 18 -0.06 -13.05 9.80
N ILE A 19 -0.41 -13.03 8.53
CA ILE A 19 -0.77 -11.83 7.78
C ILE A 19 -2.24 -11.92 7.37
N SER A 20 -2.97 -10.86 7.61
CA SER A 20 -4.34 -10.67 7.15
C SER A 20 -4.56 -9.21 6.78
N PHE A 21 -5.70 -8.90 6.17
CA PHE A 21 -6.09 -7.53 5.82
C PHE A 21 -7.39 -7.17 6.53
N ASP A 22 -7.46 -5.93 7.01
CA ASP A 22 -8.63 -5.33 7.63
C ASP A 22 -8.83 -3.93 7.02
N GLY A 23 -9.69 -3.86 6.00
CA GLY A 23 -9.85 -2.66 5.19
C GLY A 23 -8.53 -2.24 4.52
N ASP A 24 -8.10 -1.01 4.80
CA ASP A 24 -6.87 -0.44 4.26
C ASP A 24 -5.62 -0.78 5.09
N PHE A 25 -5.75 -1.70 6.06
CA PHE A 25 -4.64 -2.13 6.91
C PHE A 25 -4.24 -3.57 6.64
N LEU A 26 -2.93 -3.79 6.54
CA LEU A 26 -2.32 -5.10 6.70
C LEU A 26 -2.07 -5.33 8.21
N VAL A 27 -2.47 -6.48 8.70
CA VAL A 27 -2.33 -6.87 10.12
C VAL A 27 -1.35 -8.03 10.23
N ILE A 28 -0.27 -7.83 10.99
CA ILE A 28 0.66 -8.89 11.35
C ILE A 28 0.37 -9.30 12.78
N SER A 29 -0.20 -10.50 12.95
CA SER A 29 -0.51 -11.09 14.26
C SER A 29 0.58 -12.04 14.71
N ARG A 30 0.98 -11.95 15.98
CA ARG A 30 2.02 -12.78 16.58
C ARG A 30 1.42 -13.74 17.62
N LYS A 31 0.38 -14.48 17.21
CA LYS A 31 -0.31 -15.44 18.09
C LYS A 31 0.30 -16.83 17.94
N GLY A 32 0.61 -17.48 19.05
CA GLY A 32 1.14 -18.84 19.11
C GLY A 32 2.41 -18.98 19.94
N LEU A 33 2.72 -20.21 20.34
CA LEU A 33 3.87 -20.53 21.20
C LEU A 33 5.21 -20.16 20.54
N MET A 34 5.35 -20.45 19.25
CA MET A 34 6.56 -20.17 18.46
C MET A 34 6.74 -18.65 18.25
N ALA A 35 5.65 -17.91 18.02
CA ALA A 35 5.71 -16.46 17.90
C ALA A 35 6.17 -15.80 19.20
N LYS A 36 5.71 -16.29 20.36
CA LYS A 36 6.18 -15.83 21.69
C LYS A 36 7.65 -16.14 21.92
N MET A 37 8.15 -17.26 21.44
CA MET A 37 9.54 -17.70 21.62
C MET A 37 10.53 -16.84 20.82
N TYR A 38 10.17 -16.41 19.60
CA TYR A 38 11.05 -15.65 18.71
C TYR A 38 10.90 -14.13 18.84
N GLN A 39 9.73 -13.62 19.23
CA GLN A 39 9.45 -12.18 19.22
C GLN A 39 8.89 -11.63 20.55
N GLY A 40 8.74 -12.48 21.56
CA GLY A 40 8.18 -12.06 22.85
C GLY A 40 6.68 -11.77 22.78
N VAL A 41 6.14 -11.09 23.77
CA VAL A 41 4.71 -10.73 23.86
C VAL A 41 4.47 -9.41 23.13
N LYS A 42 4.72 -9.37 21.81
CA LYS A 42 4.36 -8.22 20.99
C LYS A 42 2.93 -8.40 20.49
N GLY A 43 2.14 -7.34 20.59
CA GLY A 43 0.76 -7.29 20.08
C GLY A 43 0.69 -7.36 18.55
N ASP A 44 -0.53 -7.33 18.02
CA ASP A 44 -0.78 -7.26 16.58
C ASP A 44 -0.26 -5.93 16.03
N LYS A 45 0.48 -5.97 14.94
CA LYS A 45 0.96 -4.79 14.23
C LYS A 45 0.04 -4.47 13.06
N ARG A 46 -0.53 -3.28 13.06
CA ARG A 46 -1.37 -2.76 11.96
C ARG A 46 -0.53 -1.79 11.11
N VAL A 47 -0.44 -2.09 9.84
CA VAL A 47 0.34 -1.31 8.86
C VAL A 47 -0.61 -0.80 7.80
N PRO A 48 -0.74 0.52 7.59
CA PRO A 48 -1.51 1.03 6.46
C PRO A 48 -0.93 0.47 5.15
N VAL A 49 -1.75 -0.13 4.30
CA VAL A 49 -1.29 -0.64 3.00
C VAL A 49 -0.64 0.46 2.18
N ALA A 50 -1.12 1.70 2.34
CA ALA A 50 -0.54 2.88 1.70
C ALA A 50 0.91 3.20 2.13
N SER A 51 1.37 2.74 3.28
CA SER A 51 2.75 2.94 3.75
C SER A 51 3.72 1.86 3.29
N ILE A 52 3.23 0.78 2.68
CA ILE A 52 4.07 -0.29 2.15
C ILE A 52 4.71 0.17 0.84
N THR A 53 6.03 0.19 0.79
CA THR A 53 6.81 0.62 -0.38
C THR A 53 7.36 -0.53 -1.19
N SER A 54 7.59 -1.67 -0.54
CA SER A 54 8.11 -2.88 -1.17
C SER A 54 7.67 -4.13 -0.44
N VAL A 55 7.68 -5.26 -1.13
CA VAL A 55 7.45 -6.57 -0.54
C VAL A 55 8.49 -7.56 -1.07
N GLN A 56 9.20 -8.20 -0.18
CA GLN A 56 10.17 -9.23 -0.51
C GLN A 56 9.62 -10.60 -0.07
N LEU A 57 9.52 -11.53 -0.99
CA LEU A 57 9.14 -12.91 -0.72
C LEU A 57 10.29 -13.84 -1.09
N ARG A 58 10.76 -14.60 -0.11
CA ARG A 58 11.76 -15.64 -0.32
C ARG A 58 11.12 -17.02 -0.26
N GLU A 59 11.29 -17.77 -1.33
CA GLU A 59 10.83 -19.16 -1.39
C GLU A 59 11.65 -20.06 -0.47
N PRO A 60 11.01 -20.97 0.29
CA PRO A 60 11.70 -21.98 1.06
C PRO A 60 12.45 -22.95 0.14
N LYS A 61 13.73 -23.17 0.43
CA LYS A 61 14.56 -24.15 -0.26
C LYS A 61 14.85 -25.33 0.68
N PHE A 62 15.45 -26.39 0.15
CA PHE A 62 15.84 -27.54 0.97
C PHE A 62 16.69 -27.10 2.16
N GLY A 63 16.23 -27.39 3.38
CA GLY A 63 16.91 -27.03 4.62
C GLY A 63 16.76 -25.56 5.06
N THR A 64 15.99 -24.73 4.34
CA THR A 64 15.76 -23.31 4.71
C THR A 64 14.29 -22.93 4.64
N ASP A 65 13.87 -22.10 5.60
CA ASP A 65 12.53 -21.54 5.62
C ASP A 65 12.38 -20.40 4.59
N GLY A 66 11.14 -20.11 4.22
CA GLY A 66 10.77 -18.89 3.49
C GLY A 66 10.44 -17.75 4.44
N TYR A 67 10.42 -16.55 3.91
CA TYR A 67 9.90 -15.39 4.61
C TYR A 67 9.28 -14.39 3.63
N ILE A 68 8.33 -13.61 4.14
CA ILE A 68 7.87 -12.37 3.52
C ILE A 68 8.32 -11.21 4.40
N GLN A 69 8.81 -10.14 3.79
CA GLN A 69 9.26 -8.93 4.47
C GLN A 69 8.68 -7.71 3.77
N LEU A 70 8.17 -6.76 4.56
CA LEU A 70 7.56 -5.52 4.10
C LEU A 70 8.52 -4.36 4.29
N GLY A 71 8.81 -3.62 3.22
CA GLY A 71 9.44 -2.31 3.30
C GLY A 71 8.37 -1.24 3.56
N LEU A 72 8.59 -0.39 4.56
CA LEU A 72 7.67 0.66 4.96
C LEU A 72 8.28 2.03 4.75
N LEU A 73 7.45 3.00 4.38
CA LEU A 73 7.87 4.40 4.23
C LEU A 73 8.46 4.91 5.57
N GLY A 74 9.69 5.40 5.53
CA GLY A 74 10.38 5.95 6.72
C GLY A 74 11.00 4.91 7.65
N SER A 75 10.90 3.61 7.36
CA SER A 75 11.61 2.58 8.13
C SER A 75 13.01 2.35 7.55
N ILE A 76 14.00 2.20 8.45
CA ILE A 76 15.32 1.68 8.07
C ILE A 76 15.15 0.17 7.93
N GLU A 77 15.41 -0.36 6.74
CA GLU A 77 15.40 -1.81 6.53
C GLU A 77 16.48 -2.46 7.40
N SER A 78 16.05 -3.26 8.37
CA SER A 78 16.96 -4.07 9.16
C SER A 78 17.65 -5.08 8.26
N GLY A 79 18.97 -5.12 8.29
CA GLY A 79 19.85 -5.83 7.38
C GLY A 79 19.34 -7.15 6.84
N SER A 80 19.54 -7.33 5.55
CA SER A 80 19.08 -8.45 4.75
C SER A 80 19.64 -9.79 5.21
N GLY A 81 18.78 -10.78 5.32
CA GLY A 81 19.12 -12.16 5.54
C GLY A 81 18.10 -12.90 6.41
N MET A 82 18.19 -14.23 6.41
CA MET A 82 17.24 -15.10 7.10
C MET A 82 17.22 -14.86 8.63
N ILE A 83 18.34 -14.45 9.24
CA ILE A 83 18.44 -14.18 10.67
C ILE A 83 17.80 -12.83 10.99
N GLY A 84 18.00 -11.82 10.17
CA GLY A 84 17.35 -10.51 10.31
C GLY A 84 15.84 -10.58 10.14
N ALA A 85 15.35 -11.33 9.14
CA ALA A 85 13.92 -11.49 8.87
C ALA A 85 13.15 -12.19 10.01
N ARG A 86 13.77 -13.10 10.76
CA ARG A 86 13.12 -13.77 11.90
C ARG A 86 12.84 -12.85 13.09
N GLY A 87 13.68 -11.82 13.28
CA GLY A 87 13.54 -10.83 14.35
C GLY A 87 12.82 -9.55 13.93
N ASP A 88 12.60 -9.34 12.63
CA ASP A 88 11.99 -8.14 12.09
C ASP A 88 10.47 -8.16 12.30
N GLU A 89 9.94 -7.05 12.84
CA GLU A 89 8.50 -6.87 13.06
C GLU A 89 7.68 -6.81 11.76
N ASN A 90 8.32 -6.47 10.64
CA ASN A 90 7.72 -6.37 9.32
C ASN A 90 7.85 -7.66 8.51
N SER A 91 8.31 -8.74 9.13
CA SER A 91 8.58 -10.01 8.45
C SER A 91 7.80 -11.16 9.09
N VAL A 92 7.35 -12.11 8.26
CA VAL A 92 6.77 -13.38 8.69
C VAL A 92 7.49 -14.52 8.00
N SER A 93 7.94 -15.50 8.78
CA SER A 93 8.61 -16.71 8.29
C SER A 93 7.64 -17.90 8.21
N PHE A 94 7.83 -18.75 7.22
CA PHE A 94 6.90 -19.85 6.92
C PHE A 94 7.60 -21.07 6.31
N TYR A 95 6.90 -22.21 6.33
CA TYR A 95 7.34 -23.44 5.70
C TYR A 95 6.86 -23.57 4.26
N LYS A 96 7.45 -24.51 3.52
CA LYS A 96 7.14 -24.72 2.09
C LYS A 96 5.65 -24.98 1.81
N LYS A 97 4.94 -25.62 2.72
CA LYS A 97 3.49 -25.89 2.58
C LYS A 97 2.64 -24.64 2.51
N ASP A 98 3.11 -23.54 3.14
CA ASP A 98 2.38 -22.28 3.29
C ASP A 98 2.77 -21.27 2.20
N PHE A 99 3.70 -21.61 1.32
CA PHE A 99 4.27 -20.69 0.31
C PHE A 99 3.22 -20.10 -0.63
N ALA A 100 2.24 -20.89 -1.07
CA ALA A 100 1.19 -20.42 -1.99
C ALA A 100 0.35 -19.30 -1.39
N ASP A 101 0.03 -19.38 -0.09
CA ASP A 101 -0.73 -18.35 0.60
C ASP A 101 0.06 -17.04 0.71
N PHE A 102 1.37 -17.13 1.02
CA PHE A 102 2.25 -15.97 1.04
C PHE A 102 2.49 -15.37 -0.34
N GLN A 103 2.47 -16.18 -1.39
CA GLN A 103 2.53 -15.70 -2.77
C GLN A 103 1.27 -14.90 -3.14
N ALA A 104 0.09 -15.35 -2.70
CA ALA A 104 -1.15 -14.61 -2.89
C ALA A 104 -1.15 -13.27 -2.13
N VAL A 105 -0.66 -13.25 -0.90
CA VAL A 105 -0.47 -12.01 -0.10
C VAL A 105 0.47 -11.05 -0.80
N ARG A 106 1.62 -11.52 -1.30
CA ARG A 106 2.56 -10.70 -2.06
C ARG A 106 1.89 -10.07 -3.28
N SER A 107 1.23 -10.88 -4.12
CA SER A 107 0.58 -10.40 -5.34
C SER A 107 -0.47 -9.33 -5.04
N TYR A 108 -1.24 -9.50 -3.98
CA TYR A 108 -2.24 -8.52 -3.53
C TYR A 108 -1.59 -7.19 -3.11
N ILE A 109 -0.48 -7.24 -2.36
CA ILE A 109 0.25 -6.02 -1.95
C ILE A 109 0.84 -5.32 -3.17
N GLU A 110 1.48 -6.07 -4.09
CA GLU A 110 2.07 -5.51 -5.31
C GLU A 110 1.01 -4.83 -6.19
N GLU A 111 -0.18 -5.43 -6.31
CA GLU A 111 -1.30 -4.84 -7.03
C GLU A 111 -1.72 -3.49 -6.40
N LYS A 112 -1.82 -3.42 -5.07
CA LYS A 112 -2.14 -2.18 -4.35
C LYS A 112 -1.06 -1.11 -4.50
N ILE A 113 0.21 -1.49 -4.51
CA ILE A 113 1.32 -0.56 -4.78
C ILE A 113 1.21 0.01 -6.20
N VAL A 114 0.95 -0.85 -7.19
CA VAL A 114 0.80 -0.45 -8.60
C VAL A 114 -0.44 0.42 -8.81
N GLU A 115 -1.58 0.06 -8.22
CA GLU A 115 -2.80 0.87 -8.30
C GLU A 115 -2.56 2.30 -7.81
N ARG A 116 -1.86 2.44 -6.69
CA ARG A 116 -1.52 3.75 -6.11
C ARG A 116 -0.51 4.53 -6.96
N SER A 117 0.42 3.83 -7.62
CA SER A 117 1.46 4.45 -8.47
C SER A 117 0.92 4.89 -9.83
N LYS A 118 -0.26 4.44 -10.22
CA LYS A 118 -0.91 4.96 -11.42
C LYS A 118 -1.24 6.42 -11.17
N PRO A 119 -0.87 7.35 -12.09
CA PRO A 119 -1.37 8.69 -12.01
C PRO A 119 -2.88 8.59 -11.92
N GLN A 120 -3.46 9.04 -10.82
CA GLN A 120 -4.88 9.28 -10.78
C GLN A 120 -5.12 10.34 -11.85
N VAL A 121 -5.56 9.90 -13.02
CA VAL A 121 -6.32 10.78 -13.89
C VAL A 121 -7.53 11.11 -13.04
N VAL A 122 -7.48 12.27 -12.39
CA VAL A 122 -8.67 12.90 -11.87
C VAL A 122 -9.48 13.13 -13.13
N VAL A 123 -10.31 12.16 -13.47
CA VAL A 123 -11.45 12.42 -14.34
C VAL A 123 -12.27 13.37 -13.50
N VAL A 124 -12.02 14.65 -13.69
CA VAL A 124 -12.97 15.69 -13.32
C VAL A 124 -14.17 15.33 -14.19
N SER A 125 -15.03 14.49 -13.63
CA SER A 125 -16.38 14.32 -14.17
C SER A 125 -16.95 15.73 -14.20
N ASN A 126 -17.10 16.24 -15.39
CA ASN A 126 -17.61 17.56 -15.71
C ASN A 126 -19.13 17.58 -15.50
N GLU A 127 -19.58 17.05 -14.36
CA GLU A 127 -20.95 17.17 -13.88
C GLU A 127 -20.97 18.25 -12.81
N GLY A 128 -21.23 19.49 -13.28
CA GLY A 128 -21.63 20.57 -12.39
C GLY A 128 -20.53 21.20 -11.55
N THR A 129 -19.31 21.33 -12.06
CA THR A 129 -18.36 22.27 -11.46
C THR A 129 -18.88 23.68 -11.74
N ASP A 130 -19.54 24.26 -10.74
CA ASP A 130 -20.01 25.64 -10.78
C ASP A 130 -18.89 26.55 -11.31
N VAL A 131 -19.19 27.33 -12.32
CA VAL A 131 -18.30 28.34 -12.92
C VAL A 131 -17.57 29.16 -11.84
N ALA A 132 -18.23 29.43 -10.73
CA ALA A 132 -17.66 30.11 -9.57
C ALA A 132 -16.47 29.33 -8.96
N THR A 133 -16.57 28.00 -8.81
CA THR A 133 -15.49 27.17 -8.28
C THR A 133 -14.27 27.11 -9.21
N GLN A 134 -14.50 27.10 -10.52
CA GLN A 134 -13.42 27.13 -11.51
C GLN A 134 -12.71 28.47 -11.50
N LEU A 135 -13.45 29.57 -11.42
CA LEU A 135 -12.89 30.92 -11.33
C LEU A 135 -12.10 31.12 -10.04
N GLN A 136 -12.55 30.56 -8.93
CA GLN A 136 -11.83 30.65 -7.66
C GLN A 136 -10.49 29.90 -7.71
N LYS A 137 -10.46 28.68 -8.23
CA LYS A 137 -9.21 27.94 -8.45
C LYS A 137 -8.25 28.69 -9.37
N LEU A 138 -8.76 29.33 -10.41
CA LEU A 138 -7.95 30.11 -11.33
C LEU A 138 -7.33 31.33 -10.64
N ALA A 139 -8.08 32.00 -9.75
CA ALA A 139 -7.61 33.11 -8.96
C ALA A 139 -6.51 32.69 -7.96
N ASP A 140 -6.68 31.53 -7.29
CA ASP A 140 -5.70 30.99 -6.37
C ASP A 140 -4.37 30.67 -7.09
N LEU A 141 -4.43 30.09 -8.30
CA LEU A 141 -3.23 29.78 -9.11
C LEU A 141 -2.50 31.05 -9.55
N LYS A 142 -3.23 32.13 -9.84
CA LYS A 142 -2.63 33.42 -10.13
C LYS A 142 -1.96 34.03 -8.89
N GLU A 143 -2.62 33.99 -7.74
CA GLU A 143 -2.06 34.50 -6.48
C GLU A 143 -0.79 33.76 -6.07
N GLN A 144 -0.71 32.46 -6.36
CA GLN A 144 0.48 31.64 -6.15
C GLN A 144 1.60 31.89 -7.19
N GLY A 145 1.37 32.78 -8.17
CA GLY A 145 2.34 33.09 -9.22
C GLY A 145 2.53 31.98 -10.26
N ILE A 146 1.64 30.98 -10.30
CA ILE A 146 1.69 29.86 -11.25
C ILE A 146 1.15 30.29 -12.61
N LEU A 147 0.20 31.26 -12.64
CA LEU A 147 -0.38 31.83 -13.85
C LEU A 147 -0.02 33.32 -13.96
N THR A 148 0.33 33.72 -15.17
CA THR A 148 0.46 35.15 -15.50
C THR A 148 -0.90 35.82 -15.62
N GLN A 149 -0.93 37.16 -15.63
CA GLN A 149 -2.16 37.93 -15.81
C GLN A 149 -2.86 37.58 -17.14
N GLU A 150 -2.08 37.43 -18.21
CA GLU A 150 -2.60 37.16 -19.55
C GLU A 150 -3.19 35.74 -19.66
N GLU A 151 -2.54 34.75 -19.06
CA GLU A 151 -3.06 33.37 -19.00
C GLU A 151 -4.34 33.29 -18.16
N PHE A 152 -4.39 33.99 -17.01
CA PHE A 152 -5.58 34.10 -16.19
C PHE A 152 -6.75 34.67 -16.96
N ASP A 153 -6.59 35.80 -17.67
CA ASP A 153 -7.63 36.46 -18.42
C ASP A 153 -8.12 35.58 -19.59
N SER A 154 -7.23 34.86 -20.26
CA SER A 154 -7.56 33.92 -21.31
C SER A 154 -8.40 32.74 -20.81
N GLU A 155 -7.99 32.09 -19.74
CA GLU A 155 -8.72 30.94 -19.17
C GLU A 155 -10.07 31.38 -18.54
N LYS A 156 -10.11 32.53 -17.90
CA LYS A 156 -11.35 33.12 -17.39
C LYS A 156 -12.36 33.36 -18.51
N ALA A 157 -11.93 33.86 -19.65
CA ALA A 157 -12.82 34.12 -20.79
C ALA A 157 -13.38 32.79 -21.34
N LYS A 158 -12.59 31.70 -21.39
CA LYS A 158 -13.06 30.37 -21.81
C LYS A 158 -14.11 29.81 -20.86
N ILE A 159 -13.89 29.92 -19.54
CA ILE A 159 -14.84 29.42 -18.54
C ILE A 159 -16.16 30.16 -18.59
N LEU A 160 -16.15 31.47 -18.86
CA LEU A 160 -17.35 32.29 -18.95
C LEU A 160 -18.10 32.15 -20.28
N SER A 161 -17.48 31.58 -21.31
CA SER A 161 -18.07 31.39 -22.64
C SER A 161 -18.59 29.97 -22.90
N SER A 162 -18.39 29.05 -21.97
CA SER A 162 -18.90 27.67 -22.03
C SER A 162 -20.22 27.55 -21.27
#